data_64237b4c64bbc20a0fa3303828a6d79d
#
_entry.id   64237b4c64bbc20a0fa3303828a6d79d
#
_cell.length_a   1.000
_cell.length_b   1.000
_cell.length_c   1.000
_cell.angle_alpha   90.00
_cell.angle_beta   90.00
_cell.angle_gamma   90.00
#
_symmetry.space_group_name_H-M   'P 1'
#
loop_
_entity.id
_entity.type
_entity.pdbx_description
1 polymer ?
#
loop_
_entity_poly.entity_id
_entity_poly.type
_entity_poly.pdbx_seq_one_letter_code
_entity_poly.pdbx_strand_id
1 'polypeptide(L)'
;MSSIKDHIRRVTDGEDLPRRAAREAASIVFEEATEAQIGALLTGLRAKGETEAEIAGFAQGMRDAARRIDPDCEPLVDTCGTGGDGHDTINVSTTSAFVVAGADVPVAKHGNYSVSSSSGSADVLEELGVTIDAEPPAVERCIESTGMGFMLAPVFHPAMKAVIGPRKELGMRTIFNVLGPLTNPAGAGAQVVGVYDPELVPVLANALARMDVERALVVHGDGLDEIGVHGESTVAEVDGDDVETYTLAPEGLGLDRHDLTAVA
;
A
#
# COMPACT_ATOMS: atom_id res chain seq x y z
N MET A 1 24.13 -10.74 -11.81
CA MET A 1 23.07 -10.66 -10.78
C MET A 1 23.71 -10.96 -9.43
N SER A 2 23.43 -10.15 -8.43
CA SER A 2 23.88 -10.41 -7.06
C SER A 2 23.11 -11.60 -6.49
N SER A 3 23.69 -12.36 -5.59
CA SER A 3 22.96 -13.43 -4.91
C SER A 3 22.15 -12.87 -3.74
N ILE A 4 21.11 -13.59 -3.30
CA ILE A 4 20.36 -13.19 -2.08
C ILE A 4 21.29 -13.05 -0.87
N LYS A 5 22.36 -13.86 -0.79
CA LYS A 5 23.36 -13.78 0.29
C LYS A 5 24.15 -12.47 0.28
N ASP A 6 24.38 -11.89 -0.89
CA ASP A 6 25.07 -10.60 -1.00
C ASP A 6 24.16 -9.47 -0.52
N HIS A 7 22.86 -9.52 -0.84
CA HIS A 7 21.88 -8.57 -0.33
C HIS A 7 21.71 -8.69 1.18
N ILE A 8 21.61 -9.92 1.72
CA ILE A 8 21.54 -10.17 3.15
C ILE A 8 22.77 -9.57 3.85
N ARG A 9 23.98 -9.87 3.36
CA ARG A 9 25.21 -9.34 3.96
C ARG A 9 25.20 -7.82 4.03
N ARG A 10 24.86 -7.15 2.92
CA ARG A 10 24.79 -5.67 2.88
C ARG A 10 23.86 -5.10 3.93
N VAL A 11 22.61 -5.58 4.01
CA VAL A 11 21.65 -5.05 4.98
C VAL A 11 22.01 -5.38 6.42
N THR A 12 22.65 -6.53 6.68
CA THR A 12 23.13 -6.89 8.03
C THR A 12 24.39 -6.13 8.44
N ASP A 13 25.17 -5.65 7.46
CA ASP A 13 26.31 -4.75 7.70
C ASP A 13 25.86 -3.28 7.83
N GLY A 14 24.55 -3.00 7.77
CA GLY A 14 23.96 -1.67 7.87
C GLY A 14 24.01 -0.86 6.58
N GLU A 15 24.31 -1.49 5.45
CA GLU A 15 24.36 -0.81 4.14
C GLU A 15 23.00 -0.80 3.44
N ASP A 16 22.66 0.32 2.83
CA ASP A 16 21.44 0.46 2.04
C ASP A 16 21.52 -0.27 0.70
N LEU A 17 20.39 -0.80 0.24
CA LEU A 17 20.25 -1.32 -1.11
C LEU A 17 19.77 -0.20 -2.03
N PRO A 18 20.53 0.12 -3.12
CA PRO A 18 19.98 0.96 -4.18
C PRO A 18 18.70 0.36 -4.75
N ARG A 19 17.76 1.19 -5.25
CA ARG A 19 16.45 0.77 -5.81
C ARG A 19 16.56 -0.48 -6.71
N ARG A 20 17.54 -0.50 -7.62
CA ARG A 20 17.76 -1.65 -8.52
C ARG A 20 18.11 -2.94 -7.76
N ALA A 21 18.98 -2.84 -6.75
CA ALA A 21 19.38 -4.00 -5.95
C ALA A 21 18.22 -4.50 -5.07
N ALA A 22 17.41 -3.60 -4.53
CA ALA A 22 16.20 -3.93 -3.78
C ALA A 22 15.14 -4.63 -4.66
N ARG A 23 14.93 -4.17 -5.90
CA ARG A 23 14.08 -4.83 -6.91
C ARG A 23 14.58 -6.24 -7.24
N GLU A 24 15.91 -6.41 -7.44
CA GLU A 24 16.54 -7.71 -7.67
C GLU A 24 16.35 -8.64 -6.46
N ALA A 25 16.55 -8.13 -5.25
CA ALA A 25 16.33 -8.89 -4.02
C ALA A 25 14.87 -9.35 -3.88
N ALA A 26 13.89 -8.50 -4.20
CA ALA A 26 12.47 -8.85 -4.20
C ALA A 26 12.15 -9.97 -5.20
N SER A 27 12.68 -9.91 -6.43
CA SER A 27 12.50 -10.99 -7.42
C SER A 27 13.05 -12.32 -6.90
N ILE A 28 14.26 -12.32 -6.32
CA ILE A 28 14.85 -13.54 -5.75
C ILE A 28 14.02 -14.06 -4.56
N VAL A 29 13.48 -13.18 -3.72
CA VAL A 29 12.59 -13.54 -2.61
C VAL A 29 11.34 -14.28 -3.10
N PHE A 30 10.77 -13.84 -4.20
CA PHE A 30 9.54 -14.45 -4.73
C PHE A 30 9.77 -15.76 -5.49
N GLU A 31 10.96 -15.98 -6.05
CA GLU A 31 11.22 -17.10 -6.96
C GLU A 31 12.10 -18.21 -6.37
N GLU A 32 13.13 -17.86 -5.60
CA GLU A 32 14.21 -18.78 -5.30
C GLU A 32 14.64 -18.83 -3.83
N ALA A 33 14.39 -17.77 -3.03
CA ALA A 33 14.92 -17.68 -1.68
C ALA A 33 14.30 -18.70 -0.72
N THR A 34 15.11 -19.27 0.14
CA THR A 34 14.61 -20.10 1.25
C THR A 34 13.99 -19.23 2.36
N GLU A 35 13.11 -19.80 3.17
CA GLU A 35 12.47 -19.10 4.30
C GLU A 35 13.51 -18.48 5.25
N ALA A 36 14.62 -19.17 5.51
CA ALA A 36 15.72 -18.64 6.32
C ALA A 36 16.37 -17.40 5.69
N GLN A 37 16.53 -17.39 4.36
CA GLN A 37 17.08 -16.24 3.63
C GLN A 37 16.11 -15.07 3.62
N ILE A 38 14.83 -15.34 3.42
CA ILE A 38 13.78 -14.33 3.50
C ILE A 38 13.75 -13.71 4.91
N GLY A 39 13.72 -14.54 5.96
CA GLY A 39 13.76 -14.08 7.34
C GLY A 39 15.00 -13.23 7.65
N ALA A 40 16.19 -13.65 7.21
CA ALA A 40 17.41 -12.88 7.41
C ALA A 40 17.39 -11.53 6.70
N LEU A 41 16.92 -11.48 5.44
CA LEU A 41 16.82 -10.24 4.67
C LEU A 41 15.82 -9.26 5.31
N LEU A 42 14.62 -9.74 5.66
CA LEU A 42 13.59 -8.91 6.28
C LEU A 42 14.01 -8.37 7.64
N THR A 43 14.67 -9.20 8.45
CA THR A 43 15.21 -8.78 9.75
C THR A 43 16.33 -7.75 9.58
N GLY A 44 17.24 -7.95 8.61
CA GLY A 44 18.32 -7.01 8.33
C GLY A 44 17.79 -5.64 7.87
N LEU A 45 16.82 -5.62 6.94
CA LEU A 45 16.16 -4.38 6.50
C LEU A 45 15.50 -3.66 7.68
N ARG A 46 14.72 -4.39 8.49
CA ARG A 46 14.03 -3.82 9.65
C ARG A 46 14.98 -3.29 10.70
N ALA A 47 16.07 -4.02 10.99
CA ALA A 47 17.05 -3.61 12.02
C ALA A 47 17.83 -2.36 11.61
N LYS A 48 18.13 -2.23 10.32
CA LYS A 48 18.81 -1.06 9.75
C LYS A 48 17.87 0.15 9.63
N GLY A 49 16.58 -0.09 9.40
CA GLY A 49 15.61 0.88 8.92
C GLY A 49 15.52 0.87 7.39
N GLU A 50 14.33 0.71 6.87
CA GLU A 50 14.07 0.68 5.43
C GLU A 50 14.15 2.08 4.82
N THR A 51 14.87 2.23 3.72
CA THR A 51 14.96 3.49 2.97
C THR A 51 13.89 3.58 1.88
N GLU A 52 13.58 4.81 1.44
CA GLU A 52 12.67 5.06 0.31
C GLU A 52 13.08 4.32 -0.97
N ALA A 53 14.40 4.21 -1.23
CA ALA A 53 14.94 3.50 -2.38
C ALA A 53 14.72 1.98 -2.29
N GLU A 54 14.82 1.41 -1.08
CA GLU A 54 14.54 0.00 -0.82
C GLU A 54 13.05 -0.29 -0.95
N ILE A 55 12.20 0.57 -0.37
CA ILE A 55 10.75 0.46 -0.45
C ILE A 55 10.31 0.53 -1.93
N ALA A 56 10.76 1.52 -2.69
CA ALA A 56 10.47 1.66 -4.12
C ALA A 56 10.96 0.45 -4.93
N GLY A 57 12.13 -0.09 -4.61
CA GLY A 57 12.69 -1.27 -5.27
C GLY A 57 11.87 -2.53 -5.01
N PHE A 58 11.53 -2.81 -3.75
CA PHE A 58 10.68 -3.94 -3.37
C PHE A 58 9.27 -3.82 -3.94
N ALA A 59 8.67 -2.62 -3.91
CA ALA A 59 7.36 -2.36 -4.50
C ALA A 59 7.38 -2.63 -6.01
N GLN A 60 8.42 -2.18 -6.72
CA GLN A 60 8.56 -2.47 -8.14
C GLN A 60 8.71 -3.97 -8.41
N GLY A 61 9.53 -4.68 -7.63
CA GLY A 61 9.66 -6.14 -7.76
C GLY A 61 8.34 -6.88 -7.51
N MET A 62 7.52 -6.37 -6.59
CA MET A 62 6.18 -6.91 -6.34
C MET A 62 5.20 -6.60 -7.47
N ARG A 63 5.24 -5.39 -8.07
CA ARG A 63 4.47 -5.03 -9.29
C ARG A 63 4.86 -5.90 -10.49
N ASP A 64 6.14 -6.22 -10.64
CA ASP A 64 6.64 -7.09 -11.75
C ASP A 64 6.12 -8.52 -11.64
N ALA A 65 5.95 -9.03 -10.41
CA ALA A 65 5.43 -10.37 -10.13
C ALA A 65 3.89 -10.42 -10.02
N ALA A 66 3.20 -9.30 -10.14
CA ALA A 66 1.74 -9.22 -10.04
C ALA A 66 1.03 -9.69 -11.31
N ARG A 67 -0.21 -10.13 -11.13
CA ARG A 67 -1.17 -10.33 -12.23
C ARG A 67 -1.78 -8.98 -12.57
N ARG A 68 -1.22 -8.30 -13.56
CA ARG A 68 -1.59 -6.92 -13.92
C ARG A 68 -2.88 -6.87 -14.74
N ILE A 69 -3.57 -5.73 -14.63
CA ILE A 69 -4.65 -5.30 -15.51
C ILE A 69 -4.33 -3.90 -16.06
N ASP A 70 -4.97 -3.54 -17.16
CA ASP A 70 -4.74 -2.26 -17.86
C ASP A 70 -6.08 -1.71 -18.38
N PRO A 71 -7.00 -1.29 -17.47
CA PRO A 71 -8.30 -0.78 -17.87
C PRO A 71 -8.18 0.51 -18.68
N ASP A 72 -8.94 0.62 -19.77
CA ASP A 72 -8.96 1.79 -20.67
C ASP A 72 -9.75 2.94 -20.05
N CYS A 73 -9.23 3.52 -18.97
CA CYS A 73 -9.82 4.68 -18.30
C CYS A 73 -8.77 5.48 -17.51
N GLU A 74 -8.85 6.81 -17.62
CA GLU A 74 -7.97 7.76 -16.93
C GLU A 74 -8.77 8.98 -16.42
N PRO A 75 -8.38 9.60 -15.29
CA PRO A 75 -7.37 9.13 -14.34
C PRO A 75 -7.85 7.91 -13.56
N LEU A 76 -6.97 6.96 -13.25
CA LEU A 76 -7.30 5.80 -12.42
C LEU A 76 -6.81 6.03 -11.00
N VAL A 77 -7.70 5.89 -10.02
CA VAL A 77 -7.42 6.19 -8.60
C VAL A 77 -7.42 4.92 -7.75
N ASP A 78 -6.52 4.84 -6.76
CA ASP A 78 -6.59 3.90 -5.65
C ASP A 78 -6.75 4.64 -4.32
N THR A 79 -7.53 4.05 -3.41
CA THR A 79 -7.70 4.51 -2.03
C THR A 79 -7.38 3.36 -1.09
N CYS A 80 -6.25 3.40 -0.43
CA CYS A 80 -5.82 2.31 0.44
C CYS A 80 -4.96 2.84 1.60
N GLY A 81 -4.77 2.02 2.61
CA GLY A 81 -3.88 2.30 3.73
C GLY A 81 -2.97 1.12 4.02
N THR A 82 -1.98 1.35 4.85
CA THR A 82 -1.12 0.28 5.36
C THR A 82 -1.85 -0.61 6.34
N GLY A 83 -2.95 -0.13 6.92
CA GLY A 83 -3.57 -0.75 8.07
C GLY A 83 -2.69 -0.71 9.31
N GLY A 84 -3.16 -1.28 10.40
CA GLY A 84 -2.33 -1.48 11.58
C GLY A 84 -2.16 -0.27 12.48
N ASP A 85 -3.01 0.72 12.39
CA ASP A 85 -3.11 1.86 13.31
C ASP A 85 -3.62 1.46 14.71
N GLY A 86 -4.27 0.29 14.81
CA GLY A 86 -4.78 -0.25 16.08
C GLY A 86 -6.16 0.28 16.46
N HIS A 87 -6.82 0.99 15.55
CA HIS A 87 -8.18 1.49 15.73
C HIS A 87 -9.16 0.65 14.90
N ASP A 88 -10.34 0.40 15.47
CA ASP A 88 -11.46 -0.28 14.79
C ASP A 88 -12.40 0.77 14.18
N THR A 89 -11.88 1.59 13.27
CA THR A 89 -12.68 2.57 12.54
C THR A 89 -13.55 1.91 11.46
N ILE A 90 -14.55 2.64 10.97
CA ILE A 90 -15.29 2.25 9.76
C ILE A 90 -14.30 2.10 8.58
N ASN A 91 -14.70 1.36 7.53
CA ASN A 91 -13.86 1.18 6.34
C ASN A 91 -13.82 2.46 5.49
N VAL A 92 -13.09 3.48 5.96
CA VAL A 92 -13.03 4.83 5.36
C VAL A 92 -12.59 4.76 3.91
N SER A 93 -11.44 4.15 3.61
CA SER A 93 -10.90 4.04 2.25
C SER A 93 -11.83 3.28 1.31
N THR A 94 -12.56 2.24 1.81
CA THR A 94 -13.54 1.51 0.99
C THR A 94 -14.77 2.35 0.70
N THR A 95 -15.30 3.06 1.70
CA THR A 95 -16.44 3.97 1.53
C THR A 95 -16.09 5.11 0.57
N SER A 96 -14.91 5.70 0.74
CA SER A 96 -14.41 6.76 -0.14
C SER A 96 -14.29 6.31 -1.59
N ALA A 97 -13.89 5.05 -1.85
CA ALA A 97 -13.82 4.50 -3.20
C ALA A 97 -15.18 4.58 -3.94
N PHE A 98 -16.29 4.25 -3.24
CA PHE A 98 -17.63 4.38 -3.83
C PHE A 98 -18.03 5.84 -4.09
N VAL A 99 -17.64 6.76 -3.20
CA VAL A 99 -17.91 8.19 -3.38
C VAL A 99 -17.15 8.74 -4.57
N VAL A 100 -15.88 8.38 -4.72
CA VAL A 100 -15.01 8.78 -5.83
C VAL A 100 -15.55 8.23 -7.16
N ALA A 101 -15.91 6.95 -7.21
CA ALA A 101 -16.51 6.34 -8.40
C ALA A 101 -17.86 6.98 -8.74
N GLY A 102 -18.67 7.33 -7.72
CA GLY A 102 -19.94 8.06 -7.90
C GLY A 102 -19.78 9.51 -8.39
N ALA A 103 -18.58 10.05 -8.34
CA ALA A 103 -18.20 11.34 -8.92
C ALA A 103 -17.55 11.19 -10.32
N ASP A 104 -17.78 10.07 -11.00
CA ASP A 104 -17.26 9.74 -12.33
C ASP A 104 -15.71 9.66 -12.42
N VAL A 105 -15.03 9.36 -11.30
CA VAL A 105 -13.60 9.11 -11.30
C VAL A 105 -13.36 7.59 -11.13
N PRO A 106 -12.76 6.91 -12.12
CA PRO A 106 -12.53 5.46 -12.07
C PRO A 106 -11.64 5.03 -10.91
N VAL A 107 -12.07 4.00 -10.19
CA VAL A 107 -11.36 3.47 -9.01
C VAL A 107 -10.91 2.03 -9.23
N ALA A 108 -9.62 1.78 -9.14
CA ALA A 108 -9.02 0.46 -9.09
C ALA A 108 -8.58 0.16 -7.63
N LYS A 109 -9.53 -0.27 -6.80
CA LYS A 109 -9.26 -0.47 -5.39
C LYS A 109 -8.46 -1.74 -5.14
N HIS A 110 -7.22 -1.59 -4.66
CA HIS A 110 -6.42 -2.70 -4.15
C HIS A 110 -6.71 -2.90 -2.65
N GLY A 111 -6.96 -4.13 -2.24
CA GLY A 111 -7.30 -4.40 -0.86
C GLY A 111 -7.15 -5.86 -0.44
N ASN A 112 -7.40 -6.12 0.85
CA ASN A 112 -7.26 -7.44 1.46
C ASN A 112 -8.29 -7.62 2.57
N TYR A 113 -8.35 -8.84 3.11
CA TYR A 113 -8.97 -9.11 4.40
C TYR A 113 -8.23 -8.39 5.51
N SER A 114 -8.93 -8.13 6.61
CA SER A 114 -8.31 -7.59 7.81
C SER A 114 -7.26 -8.53 8.39
N VAL A 115 -6.18 -7.95 8.90
CA VAL A 115 -5.16 -8.68 9.66
C VAL A 115 -5.17 -8.27 11.13
N SER A 116 -5.53 -7.04 11.44
CA SER A 116 -5.43 -6.44 12.78
C SER A 116 -6.70 -5.74 13.26
N SER A 117 -7.62 -5.39 12.37
CA SER A 117 -8.92 -4.78 12.68
C SER A 117 -10.06 -5.80 12.60
N SER A 118 -11.26 -5.41 13.03
CA SER A 118 -12.45 -6.25 13.00
C SER A 118 -12.96 -6.53 11.59
N SER A 119 -12.69 -5.64 10.61
CA SER A 119 -13.18 -5.75 9.24
C SER A 119 -12.23 -5.04 8.26
N GLY A 120 -11.77 -5.75 7.23
CA GLY A 120 -11.02 -5.18 6.10
C GLY A 120 -11.90 -4.86 4.90
N SER A 121 -11.31 -4.32 3.84
CA SER A 121 -12.02 -3.98 2.60
C SER A 121 -12.69 -5.20 1.95
N ALA A 122 -12.01 -6.36 1.96
CA ALA A 122 -12.57 -7.59 1.39
C ALA A 122 -13.77 -8.08 2.20
N ASP A 123 -13.69 -8.04 3.54
CA ASP A 123 -14.77 -8.49 4.42
C ASP A 123 -16.07 -7.71 4.16
N VAL A 124 -15.99 -6.38 4.08
CA VAL A 124 -17.15 -5.52 3.81
C VAL A 124 -17.73 -5.75 2.42
N LEU A 125 -16.88 -5.84 1.40
CA LEU A 125 -17.33 -6.00 0.01
C LEU A 125 -18.00 -7.38 -0.19
N GLU A 126 -17.50 -8.43 0.47
CA GLU A 126 -18.10 -9.76 0.46
C GLU A 126 -19.49 -9.75 1.10
N GLU A 127 -19.67 -9.10 2.27
CA GLU A 127 -20.96 -8.92 2.93
C GLU A 127 -21.96 -8.10 2.07
N LEU A 128 -21.46 -7.18 1.25
CA LEU A 128 -22.26 -6.43 0.28
C LEU A 128 -22.60 -7.25 -0.98
N GLY A 129 -22.11 -8.49 -1.10
CA GLY A 129 -22.38 -9.39 -2.22
C GLY A 129 -21.48 -9.17 -3.43
N VAL A 130 -20.36 -8.46 -3.29
CA VAL A 130 -19.36 -8.30 -4.35
C VAL A 130 -18.54 -9.57 -4.49
N THR A 131 -18.31 -10.04 -5.72
CA THR A 131 -17.40 -11.13 -6.00
C THR A 131 -15.95 -10.63 -5.86
N ILE A 132 -15.36 -10.83 -4.69
CA ILE A 132 -14.05 -10.27 -4.32
C ILE A 132 -12.87 -11.03 -4.93
N ASP A 133 -13.02 -12.30 -5.24
CA ASP A 133 -11.99 -13.19 -5.81
C ASP A 133 -12.06 -13.28 -7.34
N ALA A 134 -12.65 -12.26 -7.97
CA ALA A 134 -12.79 -12.20 -9.42
C ALA A 134 -11.42 -12.21 -10.11
N GLU A 135 -11.36 -12.95 -11.24
CA GLU A 135 -10.16 -13.03 -12.08
C GLU A 135 -9.83 -11.67 -12.72
N PRO A 136 -8.54 -11.34 -12.95
CA PRO A 136 -8.09 -10.04 -13.44
C PRO A 136 -8.88 -9.48 -14.63
N PRO A 137 -9.19 -10.25 -15.71
CA PRO A 137 -9.98 -9.71 -16.83
C PRO A 137 -11.43 -9.37 -16.47
N ALA A 138 -11.98 -9.94 -15.41
CA ALA A 138 -13.32 -9.59 -14.95
C ALA A 138 -13.29 -8.27 -14.15
N VAL A 139 -12.25 -8.07 -13.33
CA VAL A 139 -12.04 -6.82 -12.59
C VAL A 139 -11.79 -5.65 -13.55
N GLU A 140 -10.95 -5.85 -14.57
CA GLU A 140 -10.68 -4.85 -15.61
C GLU A 140 -12.00 -4.39 -16.28
N ARG A 141 -12.81 -5.32 -16.78
CA ARG A 141 -14.14 -4.99 -17.33
C ARG A 141 -15.07 -4.33 -16.32
N CYS A 142 -14.98 -4.67 -15.04
CA CYS A 142 -15.78 -4.04 -13.99
C CYS A 142 -15.42 -2.56 -13.85
N ILE A 143 -14.11 -2.23 -13.79
CA ILE A 143 -13.64 -0.85 -13.74
C ILE A 143 -14.17 -0.06 -14.95
N GLU A 144 -13.99 -0.58 -16.17
CA GLU A 144 -14.39 0.07 -17.41
C GLU A 144 -15.92 0.29 -17.53
N SER A 145 -16.71 -0.65 -17.00
CA SER A 145 -18.18 -0.60 -17.17
C SER A 145 -18.93 0.08 -16.03
N THR A 146 -18.39 0.07 -14.82
CA THR A 146 -19.05 0.58 -13.62
C THR A 146 -18.30 1.71 -12.91
N GLY A 147 -17.09 2.03 -13.36
CA GLY A 147 -16.21 3.02 -12.73
C GLY A 147 -15.49 2.51 -11.49
N MET A 148 -15.66 1.22 -11.09
CA MET A 148 -14.96 0.69 -9.90
C MET A 148 -14.70 -0.81 -10.05
N GLY A 149 -13.51 -1.26 -9.60
CA GLY A 149 -13.18 -2.67 -9.44
C GLY A 149 -12.36 -2.92 -8.20
N PHE A 150 -12.52 -4.13 -7.63
CA PHE A 150 -11.78 -4.56 -6.45
C PHE A 150 -10.75 -5.64 -6.81
N MET A 151 -9.50 -5.39 -6.42
CA MET A 151 -8.38 -6.29 -6.63
C MET A 151 -7.96 -6.90 -5.30
N LEU A 152 -8.37 -8.14 -5.08
CA LEU A 152 -8.00 -8.89 -3.86
C LEU A 152 -6.52 -9.27 -3.90
N ALA A 153 -5.73 -8.82 -2.94
CA ALA A 153 -4.28 -9.02 -2.91
C ALA A 153 -3.82 -10.48 -3.11
N PRO A 154 -4.41 -11.52 -2.49
CA PRO A 154 -4.05 -12.92 -2.76
C PRO A 154 -4.25 -13.38 -4.20
N VAL A 155 -5.22 -12.81 -4.93
CA VAL A 155 -5.49 -13.14 -6.34
C VAL A 155 -4.47 -12.48 -7.25
N PHE A 156 -4.16 -11.22 -6.98
CA PHE A 156 -3.29 -10.40 -7.84
C PHE A 156 -1.80 -10.52 -7.54
N HIS A 157 -1.43 -10.93 -6.32
CA HIS A 157 -0.04 -11.11 -5.90
C HIS A 157 0.25 -12.55 -5.45
N PRO A 158 0.15 -13.55 -6.33
CA PRO A 158 0.36 -14.96 -5.97
C PRO A 158 1.78 -15.24 -5.44
N ALA A 159 2.78 -14.46 -5.84
CA ALA A 159 4.17 -14.56 -5.37
C ALA A 159 4.32 -14.29 -3.88
N MET A 160 3.39 -13.54 -3.27
CA MET A 160 3.38 -13.29 -1.82
C MET A 160 3.29 -14.55 -0.96
N LYS A 161 2.87 -15.69 -1.53
CA LYS A 161 2.87 -16.99 -0.82
C LYS A 161 4.25 -17.35 -0.26
N ALA A 162 5.33 -16.94 -0.94
CA ALA A 162 6.71 -17.22 -0.50
C ALA A 162 7.06 -16.53 0.83
N VAL A 163 6.45 -15.40 1.13
CA VAL A 163 6.80 -14.57 2.30
C VAL A 163 5.81 -14.69 3.47
N ILE A 164 4.65 -15.30 3.27
CA ILE A 164 3.63 -15.43 4.34
C ILE A 164 4.16 -16.23 5.53
N GLY A 165 4.78 -17.40 5.29
CA GLY A 165 5.37 -18.24 6.33
C GLY A 165 6.42 -17.48 7.15
N PRO A 166 7.51 -17.02 6.51
CA PRO A 166 8.55 -16.25 7.18
C PRO A 166 8.03 -15.03 7.95
N ARG A 167 7.11 -14.24 7.39
CA ARG A 167 6.52 -13.08 8.07
C ARG A 167 5.74 -13.47 9.33
N LYS A 168 4.98 -14.57 9.25
CA LYS A 168 4.23 -15.09 10.40
C LYS A 168 5.15 -15.57 11.52
N GLU A 169 6.24 -16.25 11.17
CA GLU A 169 7.21 -16.75 12.15
C GLU A 169 8.01 -15.62 12.80
N LEU A 170 8.36 -14.57 12.04
CA LEU A 170 9.05 -13.40 12.57
C LEU A 170 8.19 -12.62 13.58
N GLY A 171 6.86 -12.59 13.41
CA GLY A 171 5.94 -11.93 14.33
C GLY A 171 6.18 -10.44 14.52
N MET A 172 6.85 -9.78 13.57
CA MET A 172 7.17 -8.36 13.60
C MET A 172 6.79 -7.66 12.29
N ARG A 173 6.69 -6.34 12.32
CA ARG A 173 6.53 -5.54 11.10
C ARG A 173 7.79 -5.60 10.24
N THR A 174 7.60 -5.71 8.93
CA THR A 174 8.66 -5.77 7.91
C THR A 174 8.32 -4.82 6.78
N ILE A 175 9.22 -4.63 5.82
CA ILE A 175 8.98 -3.83 4.62
C ILE A 175 7.64 -4.18 3.93
N PHE A 176 7.19 -5.43 3.98
CA PHE A 176 5.91 -5.86 3.39
C PHE A 176 4.66 -5.24 4.05
N ASN A 177 4.80 -4.63 5.23
CA ASN A 177 3.66 -3.94 5.87
C ASN A 177 3.34 -2.59 5.22
N VAL A 178 4.28 -2.02 4.50
CA VAL A 178 4.11 -0.72 3.81
C VAL A 178 4.01 -0.86 2.29
N LEU A 179 4.26 -2.05 1.73
CA LEU A 179 4.27 -2.25 0.27
C LEU A 179 2.87 -2.35 -0.35
N GLY A 180 1.86 -2.81 0.40
CA GLY A 180 0.52 -3.02 -0.13
C GLY A 180 -0.01 -1.85 -0.96
N PRO A 181 -0.06 -0.63 -0.39
CA PRO A 181 -0.52 0.56 -1.10
C PRO A 181 0.31 0.93 -2.35
N LEU A 182 1.60 0.57 -2.37
CA LEU A 182 2.51 0.93 -3.45
C LEU A 182 2.48 -0.06 -4.63
N THR A 183 1.69 -1.12 -4.54
CA THR A 183 1.76 -2.25 -5.48
C THR A 183 0.45 -2.51 -6.22
N ASN A 184 -0.36 -1.46 -6.44
CA ASN A 184 -1.61 -1.57 -7.16
C ASN A 184 -1.41 -2.25 -8.53
N PRO A 185 -2.10 -3.37 -8.81
CA PRO A 185 -1.91 -4.16 -10.03
C PRO A 185 -2.42 -3.49 -11.32
N ALA A 186 -3.31 -2.50 -11.19
CA ALA A 186 -3.81 -1.70 -12.32
C ALA A 186 -2.88 -0.52 -12.65
N GLY A 187 -1.83 -0.28 -11.86
CA GLY A 187 -0.93 0.82 -12.10
C GLY A 187 -1.59 2.19 -11.93
N ALA A 188 -2.52 2.33 -10.97
CA ALA A 188 -3.21 3.59 -10.70
C ALA A 188 -2.24 4.78 -10.66
N GLY A 189 -2.49 5.77 -11.49
CA GLY A 189 -1.66 6.98 -11.60
C GLY A 189 -1.87 7.96 -10.45
N ALA A 190 -3.02 7.86 -9.76
CA ALA A 190 -3.36 8.68 -8.61
C ALA A 190 -3.71 7.82 -7.38
N GLN A 191 -3.26 8.23 -6.18
CA GLN A 191 -3.47 7.42 -4.96
C GLN A 191 -3.68 8.28 -3.72
N VAL A 192 -4.53 7.80 -2.79
CA VAL A 192 -4.53 8.23 -1.40
C VAL A 192 -4.05 7.06 -0.56
N VAL A 193 -2.97 7.27 0.20
CA VAL A 193 -2.29 6.23 0.97
C VAL A 193 -2.25 6.62 2.45
N GLY A 194 -3.05 5.95 3.27
CA GLY A 194 -2.97 6.09 4.73
C GLY A 194 -1.82 5.30 5.33
N VAL A 195 -1.15 5.86 6.33
CA VAL A 195 -0.04 5.19 7.03
C VAL A 195 -0.22 5.23 8.55
N TYR A 196 0.07 4.10 9.21
CA TYR A 196 -0.08 3.93 10.65
C TYR A 196 0.93 4.74 11.50
N ASP A 197 1.98 5.27 10.88
CA ASP A 197 3.09 5.95 11.56
C ASP A 197 3.39 7.25 10.80
N PRO A 198 3.39 8.42 11.46
CA PRO A 198 3.66 9.69 10.81
C PRO A 198 5.07 9.76 10.17
N GLU A 199 6.04 9.01 10.70
CA GLU A 199 7.39 8.97 10.12
C GLU A 199 7.40 8.32 8.72
N LEU A 200 6.40 7.50 8.39
CA LEU A 200 6.26 6.88 7.07
C LEU A 200 5.72 7.85 6.01
N VAL A 201 5.08 8.95 6.40
CA VAL A 201 4.47 9.89 5.45
C VAL A 201 5.49 10.39 4.42
N PRO A 202 6.61 11.02 4.78
CA PRO A 202 7.60 11.47 3.80
C PRO A 202 8.31 10.29 3.10
N VAL A 203 8.52 9.18 3.78
CA VAL A 203 9.24 8.01 3.23
C VAL A 203 8.45 7.37 2.10
N LEU A 204 7.14 7.14 2.29
CA LEU A 204 6.30 6.53 1.26
C LEU A 204 6.00 7.52 0.12
N ALA A 205 5.84 8.81 0.40
CA ALA A 205 5.68 9.83 -0.63
C ALA A 205 6.90 9.88 -1.57
N ASN A 206 8.10 9.92 -1.02
CA ASN A 206 9.33 9.86 -1.81
C ASN A 206 9.50 8.52 -2.56
N ALA A 207 9.04 7.41 -1.97
CA ALA A 207 9.05 6.12 -2.67
C ALA A 207 8.09 6.13 -3.88
N LEU A 208 6.88 6.70 -3.74
CA LEU A 208 5.90 6.84 -4.82
C LEU A 208 6.41 7.75 -5.95
N ALA A 209 7.00 8.91 -5.62
CA ALA A 209 7.62 9.80 -6.60
C ALA A 209 8.69 9.07 -7.43
N ARG A 210 9.49 8.19 -6.79
CA ARG A 210 10.47 7.34 -7.49
C ARG A 210 9.87 6.20 -8.33
N MET A 211 8.55 5.97 -8.22
CA MET A 211 7.85 4.88 -8.93
C MET A 211 6.97 5.39 -10.07
N ASP A 212 7.20 6.60 -10.52
CA ASP A 212 6.49 7.25 -11.63
C ASP A 212 4.96 7.35 -11.36
N VAL A 213 4.55 7.55 -10.10
CA VAL A 213 3.16 7.87 -9.74
C VAL A 213 2.94 9.34 -10.04
N GLU A 214 1.88 9.65 -10.77
CA GLU A 214 1.62 11.03 -11.19
C GLU A 214 1.20 11.91 -10.02
N ARG A 215 0.26 11.41 -9.19
CA ARG A 215 -0.24 12.12 -8.01
C ARG A 215 -0.49 11.19 -6.86
N ALA A 216 -0.09 11.59 -5.65
CA ALA A 216 -0.48 10.87 -4.45
C ALA A 216 -0.61 11.81 -3.25
N LEU A 217 -1.48 11.43 -2.32
CA LEU A 217 -1.51 11.95 -0.97
C LEU A 217 -1.13 10.81 -0.02
N VAL A 218 -0.02 10.97 0.70
CA VAL A 218 0.34 10.06 1.79
C VAL A 218 -0.03 10.74 3.09
N VAL A 219 -0.87 10.10 3.90
CA VAL A 219 -1.54 10.77 5.03
C VAL A 219 -1.42 9.99 6.33
N HIS A 220 -1.37 10.73 7.44
CA HIS A 220 -1.50 10.20 8.79
C HIS A 220 -2.31 11.18 9.64
N GLY A 221 -3.44 10.75 10.18
CA GLY A 221 -4.38 11.61 10.90
C GLY A 221 -4.42 11.35 12.39
N ASP A 222 -3.45 11.90 13.16
CA ASP A 222 -3.41 11.85 14.63
C ASP A 222 -3.70 10.45 15.22
N GLY A 223 -2.92 9.46 14.74
CA GLY A 223 -3.04 8.06 15.13
C GLY A 223 -3.76 7.15 14.14
N LEU A 224 -4.44 7.70 13.12
CA LEU A 224 -5.13 6.94 12.08
C LEU A 224 -4.32 6.86 10.79
N ASP A 225 -4.46 5.78 10.06
CA ASP A 225 -3.99 5.65 8.68
C ASP A 225 -5.01 6.22 7.65
N GLU A 226 -5.63 7.35 8.03
CA GLU A 226 -6.64 8.09 7.24
C GLU A 226 -6.47 9.59 7.48
N ILE A 227 -7.19 10.45 6.74
CA ILE A 227 -7.35 11.86 7.09
C ILE A 227 -8.31 11.96 8.27
N GLY A 228 -7.82 12.43 9.41
CA GLY A 228 -8.57 12.47 10.66
C GLY A 228 -9.61 13.60 10.72
N VAL A 229 -10.80 13.30 11.21
CA VAL A 229 -11.82 14.33 11.57
C VAL A 229 -11.70 14.79 13.02
N HIS A 230 -10.83 14.17 13.80
CA HIS A 230 -10.65 14.43 15.24
C HIS A 230 -9.41 15.26 15.57
N GLY A 231 -8.46 15.33 14.66
CA GLY A 231 -7.18 16.00 14.83
C GLY A 231 -6.59 16.53 13.54
N GLU A 232 -5.37 17.03 13.63
CA GLU A 232 -4.60 17.42 12.47
C GLU A 232 -4.02 16.19 11.77
N SER A 233 -4.01 16.20 10.44
CA SER A 233 -3.39 15.16 9.62
C SER A 233 -2.10 15.69 9.01
N THR A 234 -1.03 14.91 9.08
CA THR A 234 0.17 15.13 8.30
C THR A 234 -0.06 14.59 6.90
N VAL A 235 0.19 15.41 5.88
CA VAL A 235 0.00 15.07 4.47
C VAL A 235 1.30 15.31 3.73
N ALA A 236 1.74 14.34 2.92
CA ALA A 236 2.73 14.56 1.88
C ALA A 236 2.05 14.38 0.52
N GLU A 237 2.04 15.43 -0.26
CA GLU A 237 1.51 15.48 -1.62
C GLU A 237 2.63 15.22 -2.62
N VAL A 238 2.39 14.30 -3.54
CA VAL A 238 3.26 13.96 -4.65
C VAL A 238 2.64 14.51 -5.93
N ASP A 239 3.40 15.30 -6.69
CA ASP A 239 3.05 15.77 -8.03
C ASP A 239 4.25 15.50 -8.96
N GLY A 240 4.24 14.35 -9.62
CA GLY A 240 5.39 13.84 -10.35
C GLY A 240 6.59 13.58 -9.44
N ASP A 241 7.70 14.30 -9.69
CA ASP A 241 8.93 14.18 -8.88
C ASP A 241 8.92 15.08 -7.63
N ASP A 242 7.97 16.00 -7.53
CA ASP A 242 7.89 16.96 -6.42
C ASP A 242 7.10 16.38 -5.25
N VAL A 243 7.59 16.60 -4.04
CA VAL A 243 6.93 16.17 -2.79
C VAL A 243 6.86 17.36 -1.85
N GLU A 244 5.64 17.75 -1.46
CA GLU A 244 5.37 18.80 -0.49
C GLU A 244 4.71 18.20 0.75
N THR A 245 5.13 18.63 1.95
CA THR A 245 4.52 18.18 3.21
C THR A 245 3.85 19.34 3.91
N TYR A 246 2.60 19.12 4.34
CA TYR A 246 1.81 20.11 5.07
C TYR A 246 0.89 19.44 6.11
N THR A 247 0.25 20.27 6.93
CA THR A 247 -0.75 19.82 7.90
C THR A 247 -2.15 20.21 7.41
N LEU A 248 -3.09 19.27 7.50
CA LEU A 248 -4.49 19.46 7.17
C LEU A 248 -5.35 19.29 8.41
N ALA A 249 -6.15 20.30 8.74
CA ALA A 249 -7.12 20.25 9.82
C ALA A 249 -8.55 20.13 9.25
N PRO A 250 -9.50 19.50 9.96
CA PRO A 250 -10.91 19.41 9.53
C PRO A 250 -11.51 20.77 9.17
N GLU A 251 -11.22 21.78 9.97
CA GLU A 251 -11.72 23.16 9.77
C GLU A 251 -11.25 23.76 8.43
N GLY A 252 -10.04 23.37 7.97
CA GLY A 252 -9.52 23.77 6.65
C GLY A 252 -10.32 23.21 5.48
N LEU A 253 -11.04 22.13 5.71
CA LEU A 253 -11.97 21.51 4.75
C LEU A 253 -13.42 21.95 4.96
N GLY A 254 -13.69 22.89 5.89
CA GLY A 254 -15.03 23.34 6.22
C GLY A 254 -15.83 22.32 7.05
N LEU A 255 -15.17 21.41 7.71
CA LEU A 255 -15.76 20.41 8.60
C LEU A 255 -15.54 20.79 10.06
N ASP A 256 -16.50 20.44 10.93
CA ASP A 256 -16.31 20.54 12.37
C ASP A 256 -15.38 19.43 12.86
N ARG A 257 -14.61 19.72 13.92
CA ARG A 257 -13.80 18.69 14.59
C ARG A 257 -14.69 17.81 15.45
N HIS A 258 -14.49 16.51 15.35
CA HIS A 258 -15.23 15.49 16.09
C HIS A 258 -14.31 14.65 16.97
N ASP A 259 -14.88 13.93 17.94
CA ASP A 259 -14.11 12.92 18.67
C ASP A 259 -13.79 11.72 17.78
N LEU A 260 -12.67 11.04 18.04
CA LEU A 260 -12.27 9.82 17.32
C LEU A 260 -13.37 8.76 17.36
N THR A 261 -14.15 8.69 18.45
CA THR A 261 -15.28 7.78 18.61
C THR A 261 -16.42 8.00 17.60
N ALA A 262 -16.37 9.08 16.82
CA ALA A 262 -17.36 9.31 15.76
C ALA A 262 -17.13 8.43 14.52
N VAL A 263 -15.94 7.85 14.40
CA VAL A 263 -15.51 7.00 13.27
C VAL A 263 -15.06 5.59 13.70
N ALA A 264 -15.13 5.30 15.02
CA ALA A 264 -14.78 4.01 15.62
C ALA A 264 -16.02 3.14 15.84
#